data_c8f1bd638d2f3c41b84f770fbbdc1019
#
_entry.id   c8f1bd638d2f3c41b84f770fbbdc1019
#
_cell.length_a   1.000
_cell.length_b   1.000
_cell.length_c   1.000
_cell.angle_alpha   90.00
_cell.angle_beta   90.00
_cell.angle_gamma   90.00
#
_symmetry.space_group_name_H-M   'P 1'
#
loop_
_entity.id
_entity.type
_entity.pdbx_description
1 polymer ?
#
loop_
_entity_poly.entity_id
_entity_poly.type
_entity_poly.pdbx_seq_one_letter_code
_entity_poly.pdbx_strand_id
1 'polypeptide(L)'
;VVESNHVATAVTEAFKRDGWTIIDPTYAAGQLNLAPGVSMGTPEAKKLADLSKADYVIYGTATFRNQEQGILLRKPSGPQEYFPVTGLVSLTMFATDSGSQLAKSQSQLKRQKTDKDQNQGISYEQSAATLAKLRADAYLKPLREKVVESLRDGAMNGNRVSVTVTGLSDFTAAKAFRGAVNKAIKGVRSVSTGNFGQNKAEFDVTFVGSTEDFATELAASRFKGKKVVVTGVTGNTVTASVGK
;
A
#
# COMPACT_ATOMS: atom_id res chain seq x y z
N VAL A 1 4.93 -17.23 21.78
CA VAL A 1 4.64 -16.23 20.73
C VAL A 1 4.62 -17.01 19.43
N VAL A 2 3.48 -17.09 18.79
CA VAL A 2 3.35 -17.73 17.46
C VAL A 2 3.33 -16.60 16.44
N GLU A 3 4.27 -16.57 15.52
CA GLU A 3 4.17 -15.76 14.30
C GLU A 3 3.05 -16.34 13.45
N SER A 4 1.91 -15.69 13.42
CA SER A 4 0.76 -16.23 12.72
C SER A 4 0.38 -15.38 11.51
N ASN A 5 0.20 -16.04 10.36
CA ASN A 5 -0.35 -15.43 9.13
C ASN A 5 -1.86 -15.15 9.25
N HIS A 6 -2.49 -15.33 10.42
CA HIS A 6 -3.93 -15.19 10.59
C HIS A 6 -4.44 -13.77 10.29
N VAL A 7 -3.65 -12.75 10.65
CA VAL A 7 -4.00 -11.36 10.32
C VAL A 7 -3.82 -11.11 8.83
N ALA A 8 -2.75 -11.61 8.21
CA ALA A 8 -2.55 -11.48 6.77
C ALA A 8 -3.68 -12.13 5.97
N THR A 9 -4.13 -13.32 6.39
CA THR A 9 -5.30 -13.99 5.80
C THR A 9 -6.58 -13.15 5.98
N ALA A 10 -6.84 -12.64 7.18
CA ALA A 10 -8.02 -11.81 7.44
C ALA A 10 -8.00 -10.49 6.65
N VAL A 11 -6.83 -9.86 6.49
CA VAL A 11 -6.62 -8.67 5.64
C VAL A 11 -6.95 -9.01 4.19
N THR A 12 -6.35 -10.10 3.67
CA THR A 12 -6.55 -10.55 2.28
C THR A 12 -8.01 -10.85 1.99
N GLU A 13 -8.69 -11.62 2.84
CA GLU A 13 -10.12 -11.94 2.68
C GLU A 13 -11.00 -10.69 2.70
N ALA A 14 -10.69 -9.75 3.58
CA ALA A 14 -11.46 -8.54 3.73
C ALA A 14 -11.35 -7.62 2.50
N PHE A 15 -10.13 -7.36 2.03
CA PHE A 15 -9.92 -6.53 0.85
C PHE A 15 -10.41 -7.20 -0.44
N LYS A 16 -10.25 -8.52 -0.59
CA LYS A 16 -10.85 -9.25 -1.73
C LYS A 16 -12.38 -9.14 -1.77
N ARG A 17 -13.03 -9.24 -0.61
CA ARG A 17 -14.49 -9.05 -0.50
C ARG A 17 -14.93 -7.65 -0.90
N ASP A 18 -14.09 -6.65 -0.66
CA ASP A 18 -14.33 -5.25 -1.05
C ASP A 18 -13.98 -4.98 -2.54
N GLY A 19 -13.60 -6.02 -3.30
CA GLY A 19 -13.33 -5.92 -4.74
C GLY A 19 -11.86 -5.59 -5.10
N TRP A 20 -10.94 -5.61 -4.12
CA TRP A 20 -9.52 -5.31 -4.37
C TRP A 20 -8.77 -6.52 -4.95
N THR A 21 -7.88 -6.25 -5.88
CA THR A 21 -6.90 -7.25 -6.34
C THR A 21 -5.76 -7.32 -5.33
N ILE A 22 -5.55 -8.50 -4.74
CA ILE A 22 -4.48 -8.72 -3.78
C ILE A 22 -3.33 -9.44 -4.47
N ILE A 23 -2.16 -8.84 -4.43
CA ILE A 23 -0.91 -9.41 -4.92
C ILE A 23 -0.21 -10.09 -3.76
N ASP A 24 0.21 -11.35 -3.95
CA ASP A 24 0.96 -12.08 -2.93
C ASP A 24 2.35 -11.46 -2.77
N PRO A 25 2.68 -10.93 -1.59
CA PRO A 25 3.96 -10.29 -1.36
C PRO A 25 5.13 -11.28 -1.23
N THR A 26 4.87 -12.58 -1.14
CA THR A 26 5.89 -13.60 -0.78
C THR A 26 7.07 -13.58 -1.76
N TYR A 27 6.78 -13.51 -3.05
CA TYR A 27 7.82 -13.43 -4.07
C TYR A 27 8.64 -12.14 -3.99
N ALA A 28 7.97 -11.00 -3.87
CA ALA A 28 8.63 -9.70 -3.81
C ALA A 28 9.36 -9.50 -2.47
N ALA A 29 8.79 -9.95 -1.36
CA ALA A 29 9.42 -9.88 -0.05
C ALA A 29 10.71 -10.71 0.04
N GLY A 30 10.74 -11.90 -0.59
CA GLY A 30 11.93 -12.73 -0.69
C GLY A 30 13.09 -12.04 -1.41
N GLN A 31 12.81 -11.24 -2.44
CA GLN A 31 13.82 -10.45 -3.15
C GLN A 31 14.37 -9.28 -2.32
N LEU A 32 13.60 -8.79 -1.37
CA LEU A 32 14.02 -7.68 -0.48
C LEU A 32 14.77 -8.15 0.77
N ASN A 33 14.92 -9.48 0.98
CA ASN A 33 15.50 -10.05 2.20
C ASN A 33 14.86 -9.50 3.49
N LEU A 34 13.55 -9.23 3.46
CA LEU A 34 12.83 -8.74 4.63
C LEU A 34 12.69 -9.88 5.63
N ALA A 35 13.40 -9.78 6.74
CA ALA A 35 13.24 -10.73 7.83
C ALA A 35 11.89 -10.53 8.54
N PRO A 36 11.24 -11.61 9.01
CA PRO A 36 10.05 -11.51 9.84
C PRO A 36 10.27 -10.61 11.06
N GLY A 37 9.30 -9.76 11.37
CA GLY A 37 9.36 -8.87 12.54
C GLY A 37 10.16 -7.58 12.35
N VAL A 38 10.84 -7.39 11.22
CA VAL A 38 11.51 -6.12 10.89
C VAL A 38 10.49 -5.08 10.46
N SER A 39 10.61 -3.88 11.01
CA SER A 39 9.76 -2.75 10.64
C SER A 39 10.12 -2.28 9.24
N MET A 40 9.15 -2.30 8.32
CA MET A 40 9.35 -1.77 6.96
C MET A 40 9.34 -0.25 7.00
N GLY A 41 10.33 0.36 6.37
CA GLY A 41 10.37 1.80 6.12
C GLY A 41 9.82 2.18 4.75
N THR A 42 9.78 3.48 4.48
CA THR A 42 9.34 4.02 3.18
C THR A 42 10.18 3.48 2.00
N PRO A 43 11.53 3.38 2.08
CA PRO A 43 12.33 2.85 0.98
C PRO A 43 12.02 1.39 0.63
N GLU A 44 11.82 0.55 1.64
CA GLU A 44 11.48 -0.87 1.47
C GLU A 44 10.06 -1.02 0.92
N ALA A 45 9.11 -0.24 1.43
CA ALA A 45 7.74 -0.21 0.93
C ALA A 45 7.70 0.19 -0.55
N LYS A 46 8.47 1.19 -0.96
CA LYS A 46 8.58 1.62 -2.35
C LYS A 46 9.19 0.53 -3.24
N LYS A 47 10.26 -0.13 -2.81
CA LYS A 47 10.86 -1.25 -3.56
C LYS A 47 9.88 -2.42 -3.70
N LEU A 48 9.15 -2.76 -2.64
CA LEU A 48 8.12 -3.79 -2.69
C LEU A 48 7.01 -3.44 -3.69
N ALA A 49 6.62 -2.19 -3.73
CA ALA A 49 5.66 -1.66 -4.68
C ALA A 49 6.13 -1.78 -6.13
N ASP A 50 7.35 -1.34 -6.41
CA ASP A 50 7.93 -1.38 -7.75
C ASP A 50 8.03 -2.83 -8.27
N LEU A 51 8.37 -3.77 -7.39
CA LEU A 51 8.44 -5.20 -7.71
C LEU A 51 7.06 -5.83 -7.91
N SER A 52 6.08 -5.47 -7.09
CA SER A 52 4.73 -6.05 -7.12
C SER A 52 3.77 -5.30 -8.03
N LYS A 53 4.12 -4.09 -8.49
CA LYS A 53 3.22 -3.17 -9.22
C LYS A 53 1.91 -2.91 -8.48
N ALA A 54 1.97 -2.86 -7.16
CA ALA A 54 0.81 -2.61 -6.31
C ALA A 54 0.63 -1.11 -6.08
N ASP A 55 -0.60 -0.62 -5.99
CA ASP A 55 -0.90 0.79 -5.67
C ASP A 55 -0.69 1.10 -4.19
N TYR A 56 -0.88 0.08 -3.34
CA TYR A 56 -0.74 0.19 -1.89
C TYR A 56 0.01 -1.00 -1.32
N VAL A 57 0.82 -0.77 -0.31
CA VAL A 57 1.48 -1.81 0.48
C VAL A 57 0.98 -1.74 1.91
N ILE A 58 0.48 -2.86 2.43
CA ILE A 58 0.13 -3.01 3.84
C ILE A 58 1.16 -3.91 4.50
N TYR A 59 1.77 -3.40 5.56
CA TYR A 59 2.75 -4.12 6.35
C TYR A 59 2.45 -3.99 7.83
N GLY A 60 2.81 -4.98 8.62
CA GLY A 60 2.59 -4.89 10.05
C GLY A 60 2.99 -6.11 10.84
N THR A 61 2.71 -6.07 12.13
CA THR A 61 2.96 -7.14 13.08
C THR A 61 1.68 -7.53 13.79
N ALA A 62 1.56 -8.82 14.10
CA ALA A 62 0.48 -9.34 14.92
C ALA A 62 1.06 -10.32 15.95
N THR A 63 0.79 -10.07 17.21
CA THR A 63 1.21 -10.92 18.31
C THR A 63 -0.01 -11.41 19.04
N PHE A 64 -0.15 -12.72 19.17
CA PHE A 64 -1.19 -13.36 19.98
C PHE A 64 -0.58 -14.00 21.21
N ARG A 65 -1.30 -13.93 22.32
CA ARG A 65 -0.90 -14.51 23.59
C ARG A 65 -2.06 -15.24 24.22
N ASN A 66 -1.79 -16.43 24.70
CA ASN A 66 -2.69 -17.13 25.61
C ASN A 66 -2.50 -16.58 27.02
N GLN A 67 -3.59 -16.38 27.78
CA GLN A 67 -3.46 -16.01 29.19
C GLN A 67 -3.10 -17.26 29.99
N GLU A 68 -2.06 -17.15 30.81
CA GLU A 68 -1.57 -18.26 31.64
C GLU A 68 -2.56 -18.65 32.75
N GLN A 69 -3.38 -17.72 33.19
CA GLN A 69 -4.43 -17.99 34.18
C GLN A 69 -5.75 -18.26 33.48
N GLY A 70 -6.24 -19.48 33.63
CA GLY A 70 -7.56 -19.87 33.20
C GLY A 70 -8.67 -19.16 34.00
N ILE A 71 -9.77 -18.89 33.35
CA ILE A 71 -10.97 -18.36 33.98
C ILE A 71 -11.89 -19.55 34.25
N LEU A 72 -12.15 -19.83 35.53
CA LEU A 72 -13.12 -20.85 35.92
C LEU A 72 -14.55 -20.36 35.70
N LEU A 73 -15.27 -21.08 34.84
CA LEU A 73 -16.69 -20.89 34.62
C LEU A 73 -17.50 -21.99 35.32
N ARG A 74 -18.41 -21.58 36.16
CA ARG A 74 -19.43 -22.49 36.70
C ARG A 74 -20.53 -22.69 35.66
N LYS A 75 -20.61 -23.88 35.12
CA LYS A 75 -21.71 -24.33 34.23
C LYS A 75 -22.53 -25.37 34.93
N PRO A 76 -23.78 -25.62 34.46
CA PRO A 76 -24.61 -26.74 34.93
C PRO A 76 -23.91 -28.12 34.76
N SER A 77 -22.98 -28.24 33.79
CA SER A 77 -22.18 -29.44 33.52
C SER A 77 -20.91 -29.56 34.36
N GLY A 78 -20.67 -28.62 35.29
CA GLY A 78 -19.47 -28.57 36.12
C GLY A 78 -18.52 -27.36 35.78
N PRO A 79 -17.52 -27.13 36.65
CA PRO A 79 -16.54 -26.07 36.42
C PRO A 79 -15.70 -26.37 35.18
N GLN A 80 -15.61 -25.42 34.26
CA GLN A 80 -14.78 -25.50 33.08
C GLN A 80 -13.75 -24.39 33.08
N GLU A 81 -12.49 -24.75 32.85
CA GLU A 81 -11.39 -23.79 32.73
C GLU A 81 -11.27 -23.29 31.29
N TYR A 82 -11.09 -22.02 31.13
CA TYR A 82 -11.01 -21.34 29.84
C TYR A 82 -9.80 -20.40 29.78
N PHE A 83 -9.00 -20.51 28.73
CA PHE A 83 -7.82 -19.67 28.51
C PHE A 83 -8.11 -18.66 27.40
N PRO A 84 -8.34 -17.38 27.75
CA PRO A 84 -8.63 -16.37 26.75
C PRO A 84 -7.38 -16.03 25.92
N VAL A 85 -7.58 -15.84 24.62
CA VAL A 85 -6.54 -15.36 23.70
C VAL A 85 -6.67 -13.86 23.55
N THR A 86 -5.56 -13.17 23.65
CA THR A 86 -5.43 -11.74 23.35
C THR A 86 -4.53 -11.53 22.16
N GLY A 87 -4.76 -10.48 21.39
CA GLY A 87 -3.94 -10.10 20.24
C GLY A 87 -3.58 -8.63 20.26
N LEU A 88 -2.39 -8.30 19.79
CA LEU A 88 -1.99 -6.95 19.44
C LEU A 88 -1.67 -6.93 17.95
N VAL A 89 -2.40 -6.13 17.18
CA VAL A 89 -2.22 -5.96 15.74
C VAL A 89 -1.80 -4.53 15.47
N SER A 90 -0.71 -4.37 14.73
CA SER A 90 -0.23 -3.07 14.26
C SER A 90 0.01 -3.15 12.77
N LEU A 91 -0.75 -2.38 11.98
CA LEU A 91 -0.65 -2.32 10.53
C LEU A 91 -0.31 -0.91 10.08
N THR A 92 0.50 -0.81 9.04
CA THR A 92 0.84 0.43 8.37
C THR A 92 0.55 0.28 6.88
N MET A 93 0.00 1.31 6.27
CA MET A 93 -0.28 1.36 4.84
C MET A 93 0.53 2.47 4.19
N PHE A 94 1.16 2.16 3.08
CA PHE A 94 1.87 3.10 2.22
C PHE A 94 1.20 3.21 0.86
N ALA A 95 1.13 4.43 0.33
CA ALA A 95 0.87 4.65 -1.08
C ALA A 95 2.19 4.50 -1.85
N THR A 96 2.14 3.77 -2.94
CA THR A 96 3.35 3.38 -3.68
C THR A 96 3.86 4.49 -4.59
N ASP A 97 2.95 5.33 -5.07
CA ASP A 97 3.24 6.50 -5.90
C ASP A 97 4.15 7.53 -5.21
N SER A 98 3.89 7.78 -3.94
CA SER A 98 4.64 8.77 -3.14
C SER A 98 5.56 8.13 -2.11
N GLY A 99 5.39 6.83 -1.81
CA GLY A 99 6.03 6.17 -0.68
C GLY A 99 5.57 6.75 0.67
N SER A 100 4.48 7.53 0.68
CA SER A 100 3.98 8.15 1.90
C SER A 100 3.13 7.19 2.73
N GLN A 101 3.28 7.29 4.04
CA GLN A 101 2.42 6.55 4.95
C GLN A 101 1.02 7.17 4.94
N LEU A 102 0.03 6.42 4.48
CA LEU A 102 -1.37 6.87 4.44
C LEU A 102 -2.09 6.64 5.76
N ALA A 103 -1.86 5.49 6.37
CA ALA A 103 -2.54 5.11 7.58
C ALA A 103 -1.69 4.22 8.48
N LYS A 104 -1.95 4.31 9.78
CA LYS A 104 -1.46 3.37 10.78
C LYS A 104 -2.64 2.94 11.63
N SER A 105 -2.78 1.65 11.87
CA SER A 105 -3.77 1.07 12.75
C SER A 105 -3.10 0.25 13.83
N GLN A 106 -3.50 0.44 15.07
CA GLN A 106 -3.06 -0.38 16.19
C GLN A 106 -4.29 -0.78 17.01
N SER A 107 -4.50 -2.06 17.18
CA SER A 107 -5.67 -2.59 17.87
C SER A 107 -5.29 -3.70 18.84
N GLN A 108 -5.80 -3.59 20.04
CA GLN A 108 -5.74 -4.65 21.03
C GLN A 108 -7.00 -5.52 20.91
N LEU A 109 -6.81 -6.78 20.58
CA LEU A 109 -7.88 -7.74 20.38
C LEU A 109 -8.10 -8.56 21.65
N LYS A 110 -9.34 -8.56 22.14
CA LYS A 110 -9.75 -9.42 23.27
C LYS A 110 -10.89 -10.30 22.80
N ARG A 111 -10.76 -11.59 23.00
CA ARG A 111 -11.86 -12.52 22.73
C ARG A 111 -12.91 -12.40 23.82
N GLN A 112 -14.15 -12.11 23.43
CA GLN A 112 -15.30 -12.28 24.31
C GLN A 112 -15.77 -13.73 24.21
N LYS A 113 -16.13 -14.30 25.36
CA LYS A 113 -16.68 -15.64 25.44
C LYS A 113 -17.97 -15.80 24.64
N THR A 114 -18.03 -16.88 23.87
CA THR A 114 -19.30 -17.44 23.43
C THR A 114 -19.40 -18.89 23.94
N ASP A 115 -20.57 -19.30 24.35
CA ASP A 115 -20.81 -20.66 24.87
C ASP A 115 -20.45 -21.79 23.90
N LYS A 116 -20.42 -21.51 22.60
CA LYS A 116 -20.02 -22.45 21.55
C LYS A 116 -18.54 -22.80 21.55
N ASP A 117 -17.70 -21.92 22.06
CA ASP A 117 -16.24 -22.09 22.01
C ASP A 117 -15.70 -23.06 23.09
N GLN A 118 -16.53 -23.43 24.03
CA GLN A 118 -16.10 -24.12 25.24
C GLN A 118 -16.14 -25.65 25.15
N ASN A 119 -16.84 -26.22 24.16
CA ASN A 119 -17.09 -27.66 24.06
C ASN A 119 -16.20 -28.39 23.03
N GLN A 120 -15.26 -27.73 22.35
CA GLN A 120 -14.63 -28.33 21.17
C GLN A 120 -13.11 -28.48 21.20
N GLY A 121 -12.44 -28.33 22.33
CA GLY A 121 -10.98 -28.51 22.37
C GLY A 121 -10.24 -27.66 21.32
N ILE A 122 -10.73 -26.45 21.06
CA ILE A 122 -10.20 -25.57 20.03
C ILE A 122 -8.75 -25.19 20.39
N SER A 123 -7.81 -25.46 19.48
CA SER A 123 -6.41 -25.14 19.67
C SER A 123 -6.19 -23.62 19.84
N TYR A 124 -5.08 -23.25 20.47
CA TYR A 124 -4.65 -21.86 20.60
C TYR A 124 -4.59 -21.16 19.24
N GLU A 125 -4.07 -21.82 18.20
CA GLU A 125 -3.98 -21.28 16.85
C GLU A 125 -5.35 -21.02 16.23
N GLN A 126 -6.28 -21.94 16.36
CA GLN A 126 -7.66 -21.75 15.89
C GLN A 126 -8.34 -20.58 16.62
N SER A 127 -8.06 -20.44 17.91
CA SER A 127 -8.55 -19.30 18.70
C SER A 127 -7.97 -17.97 18.22
N ALA A 128 -6.67 -17.92 17.92
CA ALA A 128 -6.02 -16.73 17.39
C ALA A 128 -6.54 -16.37 15.99
N ALA A 129 -6.69 -17.37 15.11
CA ALA A 129 -7.27 -17.18 13.78
C ALA A 129 -8.70 -16.65 13.84
N THR A 130 -9.52 -17.25 14.69
CA THR A 130 -10.91 -16.80 14.90
C THR A 130 -10.96 -15.38 15.44
N LEU A 131 -10.08 -15.03 16.40
CA LEU A 131 -9.99 -13.68 16.96
C LEU A 131 -9.57 -12.65 15.90
N ALA A 132 -8.56 -12.96 15.08
CA ALA A 132 -8.11 -12.12 13.99
C ALA A 132 -9.26 -11.82 13.01
N LYS A 133 -10.01 -12.85 12.60
CA LYS A 133 -11.13 -12.74 11.68
C LYS A 133 -12.32 -11.98 12.25
N LEU A 134 -12.76 -12.32 13.47
CA LEU A 134 -13.91 -11.67 14.13
C LEU A 134 -13.68 -10.20 14.47
N ARG A 135 -12.42 -9.80 14.64
CA ARG A 135 -12.05 -8.43 14.97
C ARG A 135 -11.35 -7.69 13.83
N ALA A 136 -11.46 -8.22 12.61
CA ALA A 136 -10.84 -7.63 11.43
C ALA A 136 -11.20 -6.16 11.24
N ASP A 137 -12.45 -5.78 11.43
CA ASP A 137 -12.90 -4.40 11.26
C ASP A 137 -12.22 -3.43 12.25
N ALA A 138 -11.85 -3.88 13.44
CA ALA A 138 -11.21 -3.02 14.44
C ALA A 138 -9.85 -2.48 13.95
N TYR A 139 -9.10 -3.25 13.16
CA TYR A 139 -7.79 -2.83 12.65
C TYR A 139 -7.79 -2.51 11.15
N LEU A 140 -8.82 -2.91 10.39
CA LEU A 140 -8.91 -2.64 8.96
C LEU A 140 -9.69 -1.37 8.63
N LYS A 141 -10.67 -0.99 9.44
CA LYS A 141 -11.51 0.19 9.18
C LYS A 141 -10.70 1.45 8.92
N PRO A 142 -9.70 1.83 9.75
CA PRO A 142 -8.90 3.03 9.49
C PRO A 142 -8.11 2.96 8.17
N LEU A 143 -7.66 1.77 7.77
CA LEU A 143 -6.94 1.58 6.51
C LEU A 143 -7.88 1.74 5.31
N ARG A 144 -9.06 1.11 5.36
CA ARG A 144 -10.08 1.21 4.30
C ARG A 144 -10.55 2.64 4.08
N GLU A 145 -10.84 3.37 5.16
CA GLU A 145 -11.26 4.77 5.09
C GLU A 145 -10.21 5.63 4.39
N LYS A 146 -8.93 5.41 4.70
CA LYS A 146 -7.84 6.16 4.08
C LYS A 146 -7.58 5.79 2.62
N VAL A 147 -7.79 4.55 2.22
CA VAL A 147 -7.74 4.17 0.79
C VAL A 147 -8.84 4.87 0.01
N VAL A 148 -10.07 4.84 0.51
CA VAL A 148 -11.21 5.52 -0.15
C VAL A 148 -10.98 7.04 -0.23
N GLU A 149 -10.45 7.65 0.83
CA GLU A 149 -10.07 9.07 0.84
C GLU A 149 -8.99 9.35 -0.21
N SER A 150 -7.91 8.55 -0.25
CA SER A 150 -6.82 8.70 -1.22
C SER A 150 -7.30 8.57 -2.67
N LEU A 151 -8.17 7.59 -2.96
CA LEU A 151 -8.76 7.42 -4.29
C LEU A 151 -9.66 8.59 -4.68
N ARG A 152 -10.45 9.10 -3.74
CA ARG A 152 -11.28 10.28 -3.96
C ARG A 152 -10.43 11.52 -4.24
N ASP A 153 -9.37 11.71 -3.44
CA ASP A 153 -8.44 12.81 -3.63
C ASP A 153 -7.72 12.72 -4.98
N GLY A 154 -7.28 11.52 -5.37
CA GLY A 154 -6.70 11.27 -6.69
C GLY A 154 -7.67 11.58 -7.83
N ALA A 155 -8.93 11.18 -7.70
CA ALA A 155 -9.96 11.45 -8.70
C ALA A 155 -10.31 12.95 -8.81
N MET A 156 -10.29 13.69 -7.70
CA MET A 156 -10.65 15.12 -7.68
C MET A 156 -9.46 16.03 -7.94
N ASN A 157 -8.31 15.74 -7.35
CA ASN A 157 -7.14 16.61 -7.35
C ASN A 157 -6.03 16.14 -8.29
N GLY A 158 -6.11 14.91 -8.78
CA GLY A 158 -5.13 14.24 -9.64
C GLY A 158 -4.14 13.39 -8.87
N ASN A 159 -3.62 12.40 -9.57
CA ASN A 159 -2.58 11.48 -9.08
C ASN A 159 -1.19 12.08 -9.34
N ARG A 160 -0.23 11.73 -8.50
CA ARG A 160 1.16 12.14 -8.69
C ARG A 160 1.85 11.17 -9.62
N VAL A 161 2.41 11.71 -10.72
CA VAL A 161 3.20 10.96 -11.71
C VAL A 161 4.62 11.49 -11.69
N SER A 162 5.59 10.62 -11.46
CA SER A 162 7.02 10.94 -11.56
C SER A 162 7.49 10.76 -13.00
N VAL A 163 7.98 11.82 -13.63
CA VAL A 163 8.38 11.80 -15.03
C VAL A 163 9.86 12.02 -15.16
N THR A 164 10.55 11.06 -15.76
CA THR A 164 11.95 11.17 -16.11
C THR A 164 12.11 11.44 -17.60
N VAL A 165 12.74 12.55 -17.95
CA VAL A 165 12.94 12.93 -19.36
C VAL A 165 14.43 13.05 -19.68
N THR A 166 14.86 12.38 -20.74
CA THR A 166 16.22 12.49 -21.29
C THR A 166 16.25 13.31 -22.58
N GLY A 167 17.41 13.81 -22.96
CA GLY A 167 17.58 14.60 -24.20
C GLY A 167 17.29 16.11 -24.03
N LEU A 168 17.16 16.59 -22.80
CA LEU A 168 17.10 18.02 -22.49
C LEU A 168 18.50 18.56 -22.30
N SER A 169 18.91 19.55 -23.11
CA SER A 169 20.29 20.05 -23.18
C SER A 169 20.77 20.74 -21.90
N ASP A 170 19.85 21.43 -21.22
CA ASP A 170 20.16 22.30 -20.10
C ASP A 170 18.94 22.53 -19.21
N PHE A 171 19.14 23.17 -18.08
CA PHE A 171 18.06 23.49 -17.14
C PHE A 171 17.00 24.41 -17.74
N THR A 172 17.37 25.29 -18.68
CA THR A 172 16.41 26.15 -19.37
C THR A 172 15.49 25.34 -20.27
N ALA A 173 16.01 24.32 -20.96
CA ALA A 173 15.22 23.36 -21.71
C ALA A 173 14.28 22.56 -20.81
N ALA A 174 14.76 22.13 -19.63
CA ALA A 174 13.91 21.46 -18.65
C ALA A 174 12.76 22.36 -18.16
N LYS A 175 13.04 23.63 -17.88
CA LYS A 175 12.02 24.62 -17.49
C LYS A 175 11.00 24.89 -18.61
N ALA A 176 11.46 24.96 -19.85
CA ALA A 176 10.59 25.10 -21.02
C ALA A 176 9.73 23.83 -21.23
N PHE A 177 10.32 22.64 -21.06
CA PHE A 177 9.58 21.36 -21.13
C PHE A 177 8.47 21.29 -20.09
N ARG A 178 8.76 21.65 -18.84
CA ARG A 178 7.76 21.78 -17.77
C ARG A 178 6.58 22.66 -18.19
N GLY A 179 6.88 23.83 -18.75
CA GLY A 179 5.85 24.77 -19.23
C GLY A 179 5.02 24.20 -20.39
N ALA A 180 5.65 23.44 -21.29
CA ALA A 180 4.98 22.79 -22.42
C ALA A 180 4.04 21.69 -21.93
N VAL A 181 4.47 20.81 -21.03
CA VAL A 181 3.64 19.74 -20.44
C VAL A 181 2.42 20.35 -19.75
N ASN A 182 2.63 21.38 -18.92
CA ASN A 182 1.54 22.03 -18.19
C ASN A 182 0.48 22.70 -19.10
N LYS A 183 0.86 23.10 -20.32
CA LYS A 183 -0.06 23.73 -21.27
C LYS A 183 -0.69 22.76 -22.26
N ALA A 184 0.05 21.74 -22.68
CA ALA A 184 -0.36 20.88 -23.78
C ALA A 184 -1.20 19.67 -23.32
N ILE A 185 -0.99 19.18 -22.12
CA ILE A 185 -1.65 17.96 -21.63
C ILE A 185 -2.86 18.33 -20.79
N LYS A 186 -4.06 17.96 -21.27
CA LYS A 186 -5.29 18.14 -20.50
C LYS A 186 -5.26 17.27 -19.24
N GLY A 187 -5.76 17.82 -18.13
CA GLY A 187 -5.76 17.09 -16.84
C GLY A 187 -4.52 17.31 -16.00
N VAL A 188 -3.46 17.90 -16.53
CA VAL A 188 -2.32 18.34 -15.71
C VAL A 188 -2.76 19.51 -14.83
N ARG A 189 -2.61 19.33 -13.52
CA ARG A 189 -2.90 20.37 -12.50
C ARG A 189 -1.65 21.15 -12.14
N SER A 190 -0.53 20.45 -12.01
CA SER A 190 0.75 21.08 -11.69
C SER A 190 1.91 20.25 -12.23
N VAL A 191 3.02 20.93 -12.50
CA VAL A 191 4.29 20.29 -12.83
C VAL A 191 5.38 20.97 -12.01
N SER A 192 6.09 20.24 -11.19
CA SER A 192 7.29 20.70 -10.50
C SER A 192 8.54 20.06 -11.09
N THR A 193 9.66 20.76 -11.04
CA THR A 193 10.95 20.21 -11.47
C THR A 193 11.63 19.67 -10.23
N GLY A 194 11.97 18.39 -10.25
CA GLY A 194 12.84 17.75 -9.28
C GLY A 194 14.31 17.95 -9.62
N ASN A 195 15.05 16.86 -9.84
CA ASN A 195 16.47 16.91 -10.16
C ASN A 195 16.71 17.16 -11.65
N PHE A 196 17.82 17.85 -11.94
CA PHE A 196 18.36 17.99 -13.28
C PHE A 196 19.86 17.69 -13.27
N GLY A 197 20.32 16.82 -14.16
CA GLY A 197 21.73 16.49 -14.33
C GLY A 197 21.95 15.47 -15.44
N GLN A 198 23.11 15.46 -16.04
CA GLN A 198 23.53 14.49 -17.07
C GLN A 198 22.49 14.33 -18.22
N ASN A 199 21.97 15.43 -18.76
CA ASN A 199 20.90 15.42 -19.79
C ASN A 199 19.61 14.71 -19.37
N LYS A 200 19.39 14.53 -18.07
CA LYS A 200 18.19 13.93 -17.48
C LYS A 200 17.50 14.96 -16.59
N ALA A 201 16.21 15.11 -16.74
CA ALA A 201 15.37 15.91 -15.85
C ALA A 201 14.27 15.04 -15.22
N GLU A 202 14.01 15.28 -13.95
CA GLU A 202 12.93 14.65 -13.20
C GLU A 202 11.85 15.69 -12.90
N PHE A 203 10.60 15.30 -13.12
CA PHE A 203 9.44 16.15 -12.87
C PHE A 203 8.42 15.39 -12.05
N ASP A 204 7.78 16.07 -11.12
CA ASP A 204 6.59 15.60 -10.45
C ASP A 204 5.38 16.29 -11.09
N VAL A 205 4.48 15.48 -11.65
CA VAL A 205 3.27 15.94 -12.34
C VAL A 205 2.05 15.50 -11.56
N THR A 206 1.15 16.43 -11.27
CA THR A 206 -0.18 16.08 -10.76
C THR A 206 -1.14 16.04 -11.94
N PHE A 207 -1.71 14.87 -12.22
CA PHE A 207 -2.55 14.59 -13.39
C PHE A 207 -3.87 13.94 -12.99
N VAL A 208 -4.97 14.45 -13.54
CA VAL A 208 -6.31 13.87 -13.36
C VAL A 208 -6.51 12.78 -14.41
N GLY A 209 -6.34 11.53 -13.99
CA GLY A 209 -6.38 10.34 -14.84
C GLY A 209 -5.36 9.30 -14.38
N SER A 210 -5.21 8.23 -15.15
CA SER A 210 -4.20 7.21 -14.92
C SER A 210 -2.81 7.64 -15.41
N THR A 211 -1.77 6.98 -14.91
CA THR A 211 -0.40 7.18 -15.42
C THR A 211 -0.27 6.81 -16.90
N GLU A 212 -1.02 5.81 -17.35
CA GLU A 212 -1.06 5.39 -18.75
C GLU A 212 -1.73 6.42 -19.65
N ASP A 213 -2.80 7.06 -19.19
CA ASP A 213 -3.44 8.17 -19.92
C ASP A 213 -2.46 9.34 -20.07
N PHE A 214 -1.77 9.70 -18.97
CA PHE A 214 -0.74 10.73 -19.01
C PHE A 214 0.39 10.37 -19.99
N ALA A 215 0.87 9.14 -19.96
CA ALA A 215 1.93 8.67 -20.86
C ALA A 215 1.50 8.73 -22.33
N THR A 216 0.24 8.40 -22.61
CA THR A 216 -0.36 8.48 -23.95
C THR A 216 -0.41 9.92 -24.45
N GLU A 217 -0.91 10.84 -23.64
CA GLU A 217 -0.96 12.28 -23.94
C GLU A 217 0.46 12.86 -24.13
N LEU A 218 1.40 12.44 -23.27
CA LEU A 218 2.81 12.85 -23.36
C LEU A 218 3.45 12.37 -24.67
N ALA A 219 3.20 11.13 -25.09
CA ALA A 219 3.72 10.57 -26.34
C ALA A 219 3.12 11.25 -27.58
N ALA A 220 1.90 11.75 -27.47
CA ALA A 220 1.26 12.55 -28.54
C ALA A 220 1.81 13.97 -28.62
N SER A 221 2.50 14.45 -27.60
CA SER A 221 2.99 15.81 -27.50
C SER A 221 4.29 16.05 -28.31
N ARG A 222 4.56 17.32 -28.56
CA ARG A 222 5.81 17.76 -29.19
C ARG A 222 6.48 18.85 -28.34
N PHE A 223 7.79 18.77 -28.21
CA PHE A 223 8.59 19.78 -27.55
C PHE A 223 9.59 20.42 -28.52
N LYS A 224 9.47 21.73 -28.76
CA LYS A 224 10.28 22.47 -29.74
C LYS A 224 10.29 21.79 -31.14
N GLY A 225 9.12 21.30 -31.58
CA GLY A 225 8.97 20.62 -32.88
C GLY A 225 9.39 19.12 -32.87
N LYS A 226 10.08 18.66 -31.85
CA LYS A 226 10.52 17.26 -31.72
C LYS A 226 9.47 16.44 -31.01
N LYS A 227 9.33 15.17 -31.42
CA LYS A 227 8.40 14.23 -30.77
C LYS A 227 8.95 13.81 -29.40
N VAL A 228 8.07 13.76 -28.41
CA VAL A 228 8.37 13.11 -27.14
C VAL A 228 8.09 11.62 -27.28
N VAL A 229 9.09 10.79 -26.98
CA VAL A 229 9.00 9.33 -27.06
C VAL A 229 8.95 8.78 -25.64
N VAL A 230 7.83 8.18 -25.25
CA VAL A 230 7.73 7.46 -23.98
C VAL A 230 8.44 6.11 -24.15
N THR A 231 9.41 5.85 -23.28
CA THR A 231 10.26 4.65 -23.32
C THR A 231 9.91 3.66 -22.21
N GLY A 232 9.12 4.05 -21.23
CA GLY A 232 8.66 3.15 -20.17
C GLY A 232 7.58 3.78 -19.31
N VAL A 233 6.66 2.92 -18.84
CA VAL A 233 5.63 3.25 -17.87
C VAL A 233 5.66 2.16 -16.80
N THR A 234 5.82 2.53 -15.54
CA THR A 234 5.85 1.57 -14.42
C THR A 234 5.21 2.21 -13.20
N GLY A 235 4.09 1.65 -12.75
CA GLY A 235 3.31 2.24 -11.65
C GLY A 235 3.03 3.72 -11.94
N ASN A 236 3.46 4.62 -11.07
CA ASN A 236 3.31 6.07 -11.24
C ASN A 236 4.54 6.76 -11.84
N THR A 237 5.39 6.01 -12.54
CA THR A 237 6.60 6.54 -13.16
C THR A 237 6.52 6.44 -14.68
N VAL A 238 6.82 7.55 -15.37
CA VAL A 238 6.92 7.61 -16.82
C VAL A 238 8.35 8.00 -17.20
N THR A 239 8.95 7.22 -18.09
CA THR A 239 10.25 7.54 -18.68
C THR A 239 10.06 7.96 -20.12
N ALA A 240 10.62 9.08 -20.51
CA ALA A 240 10.51 9.61 -21.86
C ALA A 240 11.84 10.16 -22.36
N SER A 241 11.94 10.35 -23.66
CA SER A 241 13.05 11.04 -24.33
C SER A 241 12.55 12.07 -25.31
N VAL A 242 13.25 13.17 -25.43
CA VAL A 242 13.05 14.16 -26.51
C VAL A 242 14.02 13.81 -27.62
N GLY A 243 13.47 13.47 -28.80
CA GLY A 243 14.28 13.08 -29.97
C GLY A 243 15.34 14.14 -30.33
N LYS A 244 16.46 13.67 -30.90
CA LYS A 244 17.50 14.53 -31.46
C LYS A 244 17.01 15.32 -32.67
#